data_710059e6acf0c846518e88f64f74099a
#
_entry.id   710059e6acf0c846518e88f64f74099a
#
_cell.length_a   1.000
_cell.length_b   1.000
_cell.length_c   1.000
_cell.angle_alpha   90.00
_cell.angle_beta   90.00
_cell.angle_gamma   90.00
#
_symmetry.space_group_name_H-M   'P 1'
#
loop_
_entity.id
_entity.type
_entity.pdbx_description
1 polymer ?
#
loop_
_entity_poly.entity_id
_entity_poly.type
_entity_poly.pdbx_seq_one_letter_code
_entity_poly.pdbx_strand_id
1 'polypeptide(L)'
;MYDANEYPSFPKLENLHSLEINTINLINSIKKITPSIDNNNPKFELNGALIDIKSQKINFVATDTRRLAISNLENISNKESQIIIPKKAIIEIQKLFLDEASIKYDDTNLVVSNNNYTFFTKLINGKFPDYERIIPNNLKYKFKLSKSLLIEAIKLVTSIESKIKITFNPDSIIF
;
A
#
# COMPACT_ATOMS: atom_id res chain seq x y z
N MET A 1 -35.84 -6.76 17.81
CA MET A 1 -34.95 -5.86 18.54
C MET A 1 -33.69 -6.66 18.78
N TYR A 2 -32.53 -6.22 18.34
CA TYR A 2 -31.26 -6.95 18.60
C TYR A 2 -30.84 -6.68 20.05
N ASP A 3 -30.31 -7.70 20.72
CA ASP A 3 -29.78 -7.55 22.09
C ASP A 3 -28.45 -6.77 22.04
N ALA A 4 -28.35 -5.71 22.85
CA ALA A 4 -27.14 -4.91 22.94
C ALA A 4 -25.92 -5.71 23.46
N ASN A 5 -26.16 -6.81 24.19
CA ASN A 5 -25.14 -7.72 24.67
C ASN A 5 -24.53 -8.60 23.57
N GLU A 6 -25.21 -8.73 22.42
CA GLU A 6 -24.70 -9.43 21.24
C GLU A 6 -23.80 -8.57 20.36
N TYR A 7 -23.67 -7.26 20.66
CA TYR A 7 -22.78 -6.39 19.92
C TYR A 7 -21.31 -6.82 20.14
N PRO A 8 -20.55 -6.98 19.06
CA PRO A 8 -19.14 -7.41 19.17
C PRO A 8 -18.35 -6.45 20.05
N SER A 9 -17.73 -6.97 21.09
CA SER A 9 -16.81 -6.20 21.93
C SER A 9 -15.48 -5.97 21.19
N PHE A 10 -14.82 -4.85 21.50
CA PHE A 10 -13.47 -4.61 21.00
C PHE A 10 -12.54 -5.71 21.53
N PRO A 11 -11.72 -6.35 20.68
CA PRO A 11 -10.86 -7.44 21.10
C PRO A 11 -9.83 -6.96 22.13
N LYS A 12 -9.54 -7.80 23.12
CA LYS A 12 -8.41 -7.60 24.01
C LYS A 12 -7.14 -7.83 23.20
N LEU A 13 -6.36 -6.79 23.04
CA LEU A 13 -5.10 -6.80 22.29
C LEU A 13 -3.96 -6.75 23.29
N GLU A 14 -3.16 -7.81 23.33
CA GLU A 14 -2.00 -7.93 24.21
C GLU A 14 -0.74 -8.01 23.37
N ASN A 15 0.37 -7.46 23.86
CA ASN A 15 1.69 -7.53 23.24
C ASN A 15 1.80 -6.93 21.83
N LEU A 16 1.11 -5.81 21.59
CA LEU A 16 1.22 -5.09 20.31
C LEU A 16 2.61 -4.45 20.13
N HIS A 17 3.16 -4.58 18.94
CA HIS A 17 4.34 -3.84 18.50
C HIS A 17 3.94 -2.46 17.99
N SER A 18 4.69 -1.42 18.36
CA SER A 18 4.55 -0.10 17.75
C SER A 18 5.28 -0.04 16.41
N LEU A 19 4.62 0.53 15.41
CA LEU A 19 5.25 0.92 14.16
C LEU A 19 5.63 2.40 14.26
N GLU A 20 6.93 2.66 14.41
CA GLU A 20 7.48 4.01 14.52
C GLU A 20 7.57 4.65 13.13
N ILE A 21 6.51 5.31 12.72
CA ILE A 21 6.39 5.96 11.42
C ILE A 21 5.54 7.22 11.53
N ASN A 22 5.94 8.26 10.83
CA ASN A 22 5.11 9.44 10.71
C ASN A 22 3.84 9.11 9.89
N THR A 23 2.67 9.45 10.43
CA THR A 23 1.36 9.10 9.85
C THR A 23 1.19 9.69 8.45
N ILE A 24 1.64 10.91 8.19
CA ILE A 24 1.54 11.55 6.87
C ILE A 24 2.37 10.75 5.85
N ASN A 25 3.57 10.31 6.24
CA ASN A 25 4.43 9.49 5.37
C ASN A 25 3.81 8.11 5.09
N LEU A 26 3.19 7.48 6.11
CA LEU A 26 2.40 6.26 5.94
C LEU A 26 1.28 6.48 4.93
N ILE A 27 0.41 7.48 5.17
CA ILE A 27 -0.73 7.79 4.29
C ILE A 27 -0.28 8.04 2.86
N ASN A 28 0.78 8.82 2.66
CA ASN A 28 1.32 9.09 1.33
C ASN A 28 1.85 7.82 0.66
N SER A 29 2.47 6.92 1.41
CA SER A 29 2.99 5.66 0.88
C SER A 29 1.87 4.71 0.48
N ILE A 30 0.87 4.51 1.35
CA ILE A 30 -0.27 3.64 1.04
C ILE A 30 -1.13 4.19 -0.10
N LYS A 31 -1.29 5.52 -0.22
CA LYS A 31 -1.99 6.15 -1.37
C LYS A 31 -1.34 5.81 -2.71
N LYS A 32 -0.01 5.77 -2.77
CA LYS A 32 0.73 5.45 -4.00
C LYS A 32 0.52 4.02 -4.46
N ILE A 33 0.38 3.06 -3.54
CA ILE A 33 0.29 1.63 -3.85
C ILE A 33 -1.16 1.13 -3.95
N THR A 34 -2.12 1.80 -3.32
CA THR A 34 -3.55 1.41 -3.27
C THR A 34 -4.13 1.05 -4.66
N PRO A 35 -3.84 1.79 -5.76
CA PRO A 35 -4.36 1.44 -7.09
C PRO A 35 -3.88 0.10 -7.64
N SER A 36 -2.81 -0.46 -7.07
CA SER A 36 -2.24 -1.74 -7.48
C SER A 36 -2.68 -2.92 -6.60
N ILE A 37 -3.53 -2.69 -5.60
CA ILE A 37 -4.11 -3.77 -4.80
C ILE A 37 -5.28 -4.38 -5.57
N ASP A 38 -5.32 -5.70 -5.71
CA ASP A 38 -6.45 -6.40 -6.33
C ASP A 38 -7.73 -6.27 -5.47
N ASN A 39 -8.88 -6.55 -6.07
CA ASN A 39 -10.17 -6.51 -5.39
C ASN A 39 -10.66 -7.91 -4.99
N ASN A 40 -10.44 -8.88 -5.86
CA ASN A 40 -10.96 -10.25 -5.73
C ASN A 40 -9.98 -11.26 -6.31
N ASN A 41 -8.71 -11.19 -5.94
CA ASN A 41 -7.73 -12.16 -6.39
C ASN A 41 -7.96 -13.53 -5.71
N PRO A 42 -7.87 -14.64 -6.44
CA PRO A 42 -7.89 -15.99 -5.82
C PRO A 42 -6.77 -16.20 -4.80
N LYS A 43 -5.61 -15.55 -5.00
CA LYS A 43 -4.56 -15.46 -3.99
C LYS A 43 -4.92 -14.36 -3.01
N PHE A 44 -5.44 -14.78 -1.86
CA PHE A 44 -6.06 -13.88 -0.89
C PHE A 44 -5.12 -12.78 -0.38
N GLU A 45 -3.83 -13.06 -0.28
CA GLU A 45 -2.78 -12.13 0.11
C GLU A 45 -2.62 -10.93 -0.84
N LEU A 46 -3.07 -11.04 -2.10
CA LEU A 46 -3.03 -9.94 -3.07
C LEU A 46 -4.22 -8.97 -2.95
N ASN A 47 -5.22 -9.30 -2.12
CA ASN A 47 -6.34 -8.40 -1.80
C ASN A 47 -5.98 -7.40 -0.68
N GLY A 48 -4.71 -7.30 -0.35
CA GLY A 48 -4.15 -6.36 0.60
C GLY A 48 -2.83 -5.77 0.13
N ALA A 49 -2.26 -4.89 0.94
CA ALA A 49 -0.91 -4.37 0.77
C ALA A 49 0.02 -4.95 1.84
N LEU A 50 1.20 -5.35 1.40
CA LEU A 50 2.29 -5.74 2.29
C LEU A 50 2.96 -4.48 2.85
N ILE A 51 3.16 -4.44 4.15
CA ILE A 51 4.14 -3.58 4.81
C ILE A 51 5.30 -4.49 5.22
N ASP A 52 6.40 -4.37 4.50
CA ASP A 52 7.62 -5.15 4.71
C ASP A 52 8.63 -4.29 5.47
N ILE A 53 8.70 -4.51 6.78
CA ILE A 53 9.53 -3.78 7.72
C ILE A 53 10.87 -4.48 7.77
N LYS A 54 11.91 -3.85 7.25
CA LYS A 54 13.30 -4.29 7.25
C LYS A 54 14.14 -3.38 8.13
N SER A 55 15.32 -3.79 8.53
CA SER A 55 16.20 -3.08 9.46
C SER A 55 16.44 -1.59 9.11
N GLN A 56 16.51 -1.23 7.83
CA GLN A 56 16.81 0.14 7.39
C GLN A 56 15.67 0.80 6.60
N LYS A 57 14.66 0.05 6.18
CA LYS A 57 13.58 0.56 5.33
C LYS A 57 12.27 -0.15 5.59
N ILE A 58 11.18 0.56 5.37
CA ILE A 58 9.85 0.01 5.34
C ILE A 58 9.37 0.09 3.90
N ASN A 59 9.09 -1.06 3.28
CA ASN A 59 8.53 -1.11 1.94
C ASN A 59 7.01 -1.33 2.04
N PHE A 60 6.26 -0.49 1.36
CA PHE A 60 4.83 -0.63 1.12
C PHE A 60 4.67 -1.21 -0.27
N VAL A 61 4.07 -2.38 -0.39
CA VAL A 61 4.03 -3.14 -1.64
C VAL A 61 2.62 -3.58 -1.96
N ALA A 62 2.23 -3.41 -3.22
CA ALA A 62 0.97 -3.93 -3.73
C ALA A 62 1.13 -4.43 -5.17
N THR A 63 0.41 -5.48 -5.51
CA THR A 63 0.37 -6.03 -6.87
C THR A 63 -0.98 -6.70 -7.15
N ASP A 64 -1.41 -6.60 -8.39
CA ASP A 64 -2.54 -7.34 -8.96
C ASP A 64 -2.08 -8.36 -10.02
N THR A 65 -0.82 -8.81 -9.92
CA THR A 65 -0.12 -9.71 -10.87
C THR A 65 0.29 -9.08 -12.20
N ARG A 66 -0.28 -7.95 -12.61
CA ARG A 66 0.02 -7.23 -13.86
C ARG A 66 0.92 -6.02 -13.64
N ARG A 67 0.83 -5.42 -12.47
CA ARG A 67 1.63 -4.26 -12.05
C ARG A 67 2.08 -4.44 -10.61
N LEU A 68 3.21 -3.86 -10.30
CA LEU A 68 3.79 -3.83 -8.96
C LEU A 68 4.02 -2.37 -8.58
N ALA A 69 3.49 -1.97 -7.43
CA ALA A 69 3.77 -0.66 -6.84
C ALA A 69 4.55 -0.83 -5.55
N ILE A 70 5.62 -0.06 -5.40
CA ILE A 70 6.46 -0.03 -4.21
C ILE A 70 6.66 1.43 -3.80
N SER A 71 6.41 1.72 -2.53
CA SER A 71 6.81 2.97 -1.89
C SER A 71 7.64 2.63 -0.67
N ASN A 72 8.75 3.31 -0.45
CA ASN A 72 9.64 3.03 0.67
C ASN A 72 9.85 4.26 1.56
N LEU A 73 10.09 4.00 2.82
CA LEU A 73 10.46 4.96 3.85
C LEU A 73 11.65 4.40 4.63
N GLU A 74 12.40 5.27 5.28
CA GLU A 74 13.42 4.86 6.23
C GLU A 74 12.78 4.22 7.45
N ASN A 75 13.39 3.13 7.94
CA ASN A 75 13.02 2.51 9.21
C ASN A 75 13.98 2.99 10.29
N ILE A 76 13.45 3.56 11.34
CA ILE A 76 14.20 3.99 12.53
C ILE A 76 14.17 2.95 13.65
N SER A 77 13.30 1.95 13.55
CA SER A 77 13.25 0.84 14.51
C SER A 77 13.96 -0.37 13.90
N ASN A 78 14.97 -0.91 14.55
CA ASN A 78 15.72 -2.10 14.07
C ASN A 78 14.91 -3.41 14.12
N LYS A 79 13.59 -3.35 14.13
CA LYS A 79 12.70 -4.53 14.12
C LYS A 79 12.34 -4.89 12.69
N GLU A 80 12.30 -6.18 12.40
CA GLU A 80 11.86 -6.71 11.11
C GLU A 80 10.55 -7.45 11.28
N SER A 81 9.62 -7.20 10.37
CA SER A 81 8.29 -7.85 10.37
C SER A 81 7.62 -7.65 9.02
N GLN A 82 6.64 -8.50 8.72
CA GLN A 82 5.81 -8.38 7.54
C GLN A 82 4.34 -8.49 7.93
N ILE A 83 3.55 -7.50 7.54
CA ILE A 83 2.10 -7.53 7.74
C ILE A 83 1.37 -7.22 6.43
N ILE A 84 0.24 -7.88 6.21
CA ILE A 84 -0.59 -7.63 5.03
C ILE A 84 -1.91 -7.01 5.48
N ILE A 85 -2.11 -5.76 5.11
CA ILE A 85 -3.31 -5.00 5.48
C ILE A 85 -4.36 -5.14 4.37
N PRO A 86 -5.60 -5.54 4.69
CA PRO A 86 -6.67 -5.65 3.70
C PRO A 86 -6.94 -4.31 2.99
N LYS A 87 -7.29 -4.35 1.69
CA LYS A 87 -7.57 -3.15 0.89
C LYS A 87 -8.63 -2.24 1.53
N LYS A 88 -9.69 -2.82 2.08
CA LYS A 88 -10.75 -2.05 2.75
C LYS A 88 -10.18 -1.26 3.94
N ALA A 89 -9.37 -1.89 4.77
CA ALA A 89 -8.72 -1.23 5.90
C ALA A 89 -7.80 -0.10 5.46
N ILE A 90 -6.99 -0.31 4.41
CA ILE A 90 -6.12 0.73 3.82
C ILE A 90 -6.94 1.95 3.38
N ILE A 91 -8.08 1.74 2.74
CA ILE A 91 -8.95 2.83 2.29
C ILE A 91 -9.52 3.61 3.49
N GLU A 92 -9.95 2.91 4.54
CA GLU A 92 -10.49 3.57 5.74
C GLU A 92 -9.41 4.31 6.53
N ILE A 93 -8.22 3.75 6.69
CA ILE A 93 -7.08 4.43 7.34
C ILE A 93 -6.77 5.75 6.63
N GLN A 94 -6.77 5.78 5.29
CA GLN A 94 -6.52 6.99 4.51
C GLN A 94 -7.56 8.09 4.70
N LYS A 95 -8.79 7.73 5.06
CA LYS A 95 -9.88 8.68 5.30
C LYS A 95 -9.91 9.20 6.74
N LEU A 96 -9.65 8.31 7.70
CA LEU A 96 -9.82 8.58 9.11
C LEU A 96 -8.64 9.32 9.75
N PHE A 97 -7.42 9.05 9.28
CA PHE A 97 -6.20 9.54 9.92
C PHE A 97 -5.49 10.52 8.98
N LEU A 98 -5.80 11.79 9.13
CA LEU A 98 -5.15 12.88 8.37
C LEU A 98 -3.98 13.51 9.13
N ASP A 99 -3.97 13.34 10.45
CA ASP A 99 -3.01 13.89 11.40
C ASP A 99 -2.22 12.75 12.08
N GLU A 100 -1.51 13.07 13.16
CA GLU A 100 -0.75 12.10 13.94
C GLU A 100 -1.64 10.98 14.49
N ALA A 101 -1.16 9.75 14.35
CA ALA A 101 -1.79 8.57 14.87
C ALA A 101 -0.75 7.56 15.38
N SER A 102 -1.11 6.83 16.42
CA SER A 102 -0.36 5.67 16.90
C SER A 102 -0.74 4.45 16.08
N ILE A 103 0.26 3.70 15.63
CA ILE A 103 0.06 2.48 14.83
C ILE A 103 0.67 1.33 15.61
N LYS A 104 -0.16 0.35 15.91
CA LYS A 104 0.24 -0.85 16.65
C LYS A 104 -0.25 -2.09 15.93
N TYR A 105 0.52 -3.16 15.99
CA TYR A 105 0.18 -4.41 15.33
C TYR A 105 0.72 -5.64 16.09
N ASP A 106 0.10 -6.77 15.85
CA ASP A 106 0.59 -8.11 16.16
C ASP A 106 0.55 -8.97 14.89
N ASP A 107 0.66 -10.29 15.03
CA ASP A 107 0.65 -11.22 13.89
C ASP A 107 -0.71 -11.27 13.17
N THR A 108 -1.77 -10.83 13.80
CA THR A 108 -3.15 -10.99 13.32
C THR A 108 -3.95 -9.70 13.23
N ASN A 109 -3.51 -8.66 13.90
CA ASN A 109 -4.29 -7.44 14.09
C ASN A 109 -3.47 -6.18 13.83
N LEU A 110 -4.15 -5.14 13.36
CA LEU A 110 -3.62 -3.79 13.26
C LEU A 110 -4.58 -2.83 13.96
N VAL A 111 -4.01 -1.96 14.79
CA VAL A 111 -4.73 -0.87 15.45
C VAL A 111 -4.10 0.45 15.05
N VAL A 112 -4.91 1.37 14.58
CA VAL A 112 -4.53 2.75 14.32
C VAL A 112 -5.40 3.64 15.19
N SER A 113 -4.80 4.50 15.99
CA SER A 113 -5.55 5.34 16.93
C SER A 113 -4.97 6.74 17.05
N ASN A 114 -5.84 7.70 17.28
CA ASN A 114 -5.53 9.05 17.72
C ASN A 114 -6.44 9.43 18.88
N ASN A 115 -6.47 10.70 19.26
CA ASN A 115 -7.29 11.17 20.37
C ASN A 115 -8.79 10.98 20.16
N ASN A 116 -9.28 10.89 18.92
CA ASN A 116 -10.69 10.88 18.57
C ASN A 116 -11.18 9.54 18.04
N TYR A 117 -10.28 8.73 17.46
CA TYR A 117 -10.64 7.50 16.76
C TYR A 117 -9.72 6.35 17.14
N THR A 118 -10.31 5.18 17.24
CA THR A 118 -9.58 3.91 17.25
C THR A 118 -10.14 3.04 16.14
N PHE A 119 -9.29 2.69 15.19
CA PHE A 119 -9.58 1.80 14.09
C PHE A 119 -8.85 0.48 14.29
N PHE A 120 -9.60 -0.60 14.20
CA PHE A 120 -9.09 -1.96 14.32
C PHE A 120 -9.39 -2.74 13.04
N THR A 121 -8.43 -3.55 12.60
CA THR A 121 -8.63 -4.49 11.51
C THR A 121 -7.82 -5.76 11.73
N LYS A 122 -8.36 -6.89 11.26
CA LYS A 122 -7.58 -8.11 11.13
C LYS A 122 -6.65 -8.00 9.94
N LEU A 123 -5.44 -8.53 10.08
CA LEU A 123 -4.49 -8.68 9.01
C LEU A 123 -4.84 -9.88 8.12
N ILE A 124 -4.38 -9.85 6.88
CA ILE A 124 -4.46 -11.02 6.01
C ILE A 124 -3.37 -12.00 6.41
N ASN A 125 -3.78 -13.20 6.80
CA ASN A 125 -2.84 -14.28 7.07
C ASN A 125 -2.42 -14.92 5.74
N GLY A 126 -1.11 -15.02 5.51
CA GLY A 126 -0.54 -15.60 4.29
C GLY A 126 0.87 -15.08 4.02
N LYS A 127 1.48 -15.62 2.99
CA LYS A 127 2.81 -15.19 2.55
C LYS A 127 2.67 -14.37 1.28
N PHE A 128 3.00 -13.09 1.35
CA PHE A 128 3.05 -12.23 0.16
C PHE A 128 4.09 -12.76 -0.84
N PRO A 129 3.85 -12.70 -2.15
CA PRO A 129 4.82 -13.12 -3.16
C PRO A 129 6.15 -12.39 -3.01
N ASP A 130 7.24 -13.07 -3.37
CA ASP A 130 8.58 -12.48 -3.40
C ASP A 130 8.66 -11.41 -4.50
N TYR A 131 8.27 -10.19 -4.14
CA TYR A 131 8.16 -9.06 -5.07
C TYR A 131 9.54 -8.57 -5.55
N GLU A 132 10.61 -8.80 -4.79
CA GLU A 132 11.95 -8.35 -5.17
C GLU A 132 12.47 -9.13 -6.38
N ARG A 133 12.11 -10.41 -6.51
CA ARG A 133 12.53 -11.26 -7.63
C ARG A 133 11.90 -10.88 -8.97
N ILE A 134 10.74 -10.23 -8.97
CA ILE A 134 10.06 -9.83 -10.20
C ILE A 134 10.49 -8.46 -10.73
N ILE A 135 11.31 -7.72 -9.96
CA ILE A 135 11.84 -6.43 -10.38
C ILE A 135 12.98 -6.67 -11.38
N PRO A 136 12.87 -6.17 -12.64
CA PRO A 136 13.91 -6.38 -13.64
C PRO A 136 15.19 -5.65 -13.26
N ASN A 137 16.31 -6.38 -13.17
CA ASN A 137 17.61 -5.79 -12.84
C ASN A 137 18.35 -5.25 -14.08
N ASN A 138 18.11 -5.85 -15.26
CA ASN A 138 18.77 -5.49 -16.51
C ASN A 138 17.79 -4.89 -17.50
N LEU A 139 17.55 -3.58 -17.39
CA LEU A 139 16.73 -2.84 -18.35
C LEU A 139 17.62 -2.36 -19.50
N LYS A 140 17.31 -2.79 -20.72
CA LYS A 140 18.05 -2.42 -21.94
C LYS A 140 17.94 -0.92 -22.26
N TYR A 141 16.79 -0.33 -21.98
CA TYR A 141 16.52 1.07 -22.26
C TYR A 141 16.11 1.80 -20.98
N LYS A 142 16.62 3.03 -20.82
CA LYS A 142 16.29 3.92 -19.71
C LYS A 142 15.93 5.29 -20.29
N PHE A 143 14.79 5.82 -19.84
CA PHE A 143 14.33 7.15 -20.26
C PHE A 143 14.14 8.03 -19.03
N LYS A 144 14.53 9.30 -19.14
CA LYS A 144 14.27 10.34 -18.15
C LYS A 144 13.28 11.33 -18.73
N LEU A 145 12.08 11.38 -18.15
CA LEU A 145 10.97 12.16 -18.68
C LEU A 145 10.45 13.14 -17.63
N SER A 146 9.90 14.26 -18.10
CA SER A 146 9.10 15.16 -17.27
C SER A 146 7.76 14.49 -16.94
N LYS A 147 7.49 14.30 -15.65
CA LYS A 147 6.23 13.70 -15.19
C LYS A 147 5.01 14.52 -15.64
N SER A 148 5.10 15.85 -15.59
CA SER A 148 3.99 16.75 -15.97
C SER A 148 3.65 16.61 -17.45
N LEU A 149 4.65 16.67 -18.32
CA LEU A 149 4.46 16.53 -19.77
C LEU A 149 3.90 15.13 -20.14
N LEU A 150 4.42 14.07 -19.50
CA LEU A 150 3.92 12.73 -19.74
C LEU A 150 2.44 12.58 -19.34
N ILE A 151 2.07 13.12 -18.17
CA ILE A 151 0.67 13.09 -17.70
C ILE A 151 -0.23 13.89 -18.64
N GLU A 152 0.21 15.06 -19.10
CA GLU A 152 -0.55 15.90 -20.03
C GLU A 152 -0.80 15.18 -21.35
N ALA A 153 0.23 14.61 -21.96
CA ALA A 153 0.13 13.84 -23.18
C ALA A 153 -0.81 12.63 -23.05
N ILE A 154 -0.67 11.86 -21.94
CA ILE A 154 -1.56 10.73 -21.67
C ILE A 154 -3.01 11.20 -21.52
N LYS A 155 -3.28 12.26 -20.80
CA LYS A 155 -4.64 12.82 -20.62
C LYS A 155 -5.25 13.24 -21.96
N LEU A 156 -4.46 13.88 -22.82
CA LEU A 156 -4.92 14.31 -24.13
C LEU A 156 -5.35 13.11 -24.99
N VAL A 157 -4.52 12.08 -25.08
CA VAL A 157 -4.84 10.91 -25.90
C VAL A 157 -5.98 10.07 -25.30
N THR A 158 -6.00 9.89 -23.97
CA THR A 158 -7.06 9.12 -23.28
C THR A 158 -8.42 9.83 -23.27
N SER A 159 -8.49 11.12 -23.61
CA SER A 159 -9.78 11.80 -23.85
C SER A 159 -10.46 11.35 -25.15
N ILE A 160 -9.69 10.75 -26.08
CA ILE A 160 -10.19 10.29 -27.38
C ILE A 160 -10.40 8.77 -27.37
N GLU A 161 -9.45 8.01 -26.83
CA GLU A 161 -9.47 6.55 -26.84
C GLU A 161 -8.93 6.00 -25.50
N SER A 162 -9.56 4.95 -25.01
CA SER A 162 -9.20 4.31 -23.72
C SER A 162 -7.90 3.49 -23.78
N LYS A 163 -7.49 3.08 -24.96
CA LYS A 163 -6.27 2.31 -25.22
C LYS A 163 -5.27 3.16 -25.97
N ILE A 164 -4.07 3.27 -25.43
CA ILE A 164 -2.99 4.02 -26.07
C ILE A 164 -1.78 3.11 -26.34
N LYS A 165 -1.11 3.38 -27.47
CA LYS A 165 0.20 2.82 -27.78
C LYS A 165 1.25 3.90 -27.57
N ILE A 166 2.25 3.64 -26.75
CA ILE A 166 3.36 4.56 -26.54
C ILE A 166 4.61 3.99 -27.22
N THR A 167 5.21 4.77 -28.12
CA THR A 167 6.45 4.40 -28.84
C THR A 167 7.56 5.33 -28.38
N PHE A 168 8.63 4.75 -27.86
CA PHE A 168 9.83 5.49 -27.44
C PHE A 168 10.88 5.43 -28.55
N ASN A 169 11.23 6.57 -29.09
CA ASN A 169 12.35 6.76 -30.04
C ASN A 169 13.48 7.49 -29.31
N PRO A 170 14.72 7.54 -29.91
CA PRO A 170 15.82 8.30 -29.31
C PRO A 170 15.50 9.76 -28.99
N ASP A 171 14.76 10.44 -29.87
CA ASP A 171 14.51 11.88 -29.78
C ASP A 171 13.03 12.26 -29.58
N SER A 172 12.14 11.28 -29.52
CA SER A 172 10.69 11.54 -29.45
C SER A 172 9.92 10.43 -28.74
N ILE A 173 8.77 10.81 -28.22
CA ILE A 173 7.77 9.87 -27.71
C ILE A 173 6.49 10.11 -28.48
N ILE A 174 5.94 9.05 -29.07
CA ILE A 174 4.70 9.08 -29.85
C ILE A 174 3.63 8.33 -29.05
N PHE A 175 2.46 8.93 -28.92
CA PHE A 175 1.30 8.40 -28.21
C PHE A 175 0.21 7.98 -29.19
#